data_295fde743888e6b9e376aa722fa7bc19
#
_entry.id   295fde743888e6b9e376aa722fa7bc19
#
_cell.length_a   1.000
_cell.length_b   1.000
_cell.length_c   1.000
_cell.angle_alpha   90.00
_cell.angle_beta   90.00
_cell.angle_gamma   90.00
#
_symmetry.space_group_name_H-M   'P 1'
#
loop_
_entity.id
_entity.type
_entity.pdbx_description
1 polymer ?
#
loop_
_entity_poly.entity_id
_entity_poly.type
_entity_poly.pdbx_seq_one_letter_code
_entity_poly.pdbx_strand_id
1 'polypeptide(L)'
;MLRDIVVALIVLVVCVCDPYSCVAFAPSAAVALTHNNPRSVKTLSMAGSSSATETNPRILVSEGMDRFRLGDVDGSIERFDLAEKNLPNITPYLWQRGLSYYYADRFKEGSEQFKIDVSVNPLDTEEVVWDIACQLRMNNGDLTNVMKMSLPKGKKDRRKIMATIYSLFRGDGASEHDLLVAGQSGSKSDEFYSLYYLGLYCEAKGETSKAEMYLRQSIQTEYGRNSNDYMTACAKVHCKLRGWV
;
A
#
# COMPACT_ATOMS: atom_id res chain seq x y z
N MET A 1 -8.75 31.68 -0.59
CA MET A 1 -9.88 30.95 0.02
C MET A 1 -10.30 29.69 -0.73
N LEU A 2 -10.40 29.63 -2.07
CA LEU A 2 -10.75 28.35 -2.76
C LEU A 2 -9.60 27.33 -2.82
N ARG A 3 -8.34 27.76 -2.79
CA ARG A 3 -7.17 26.85 -2.82
C ARG A 3 -7.00 26.06 -1.52
N ASP A 4 -7.31 26.66 -0.39
CA ASP A 4 -7.10 26.03 0.92
C ASP A 4 -8.18 24.96 1.23
N ILE A 5 -9.37 25.09 0.65
CA ILE A 5 -10.46 24.11 0.79
C ILE A 5 -10.17 22.84 -0.01
N VAL A 6 -9.53 22.93 -1.17
CA VAL A 6 -9.18 21.78 -2.01
C VAL A 6 -8.06 20.95 -1.36
N VAL A 7 -7.07 21.59 -0.75
CA VAL A 7 -5.98 20.90 -0.03
C VAL A 7 -6.51 20.19 1.21
N ALA A 8 -7.41 20.83 1.97
CA ALA A 8 -8.03 20.20 3.15
C ALA A 8 -8.88 18.96 2.80
N LEU A 9 -9.56 18.95 1.64
CA LEU A 9 -10.38 17.82 1.20
C LEU A 9 -9.54 16.64 0.68
N ILE A 10 -8.36 16.89 0.11
CA ILE A 10 -7.46 15.83 -0.38
C ILE A 10 -6.75 15.16 0.81
N VAL A 11 -6.35 15.92 1.82
CA VAL A 11 -5.73 15.38 3.05
C VAL A 11 -6.70 14.46 3.81
N LEU A 12 -8.02 14.74 3.78
CA LEU A 12 -9.02 13.91 4.49
C LEU A 12 -9.26 12.54 3.83
N VAL A 13 -8.85 12.34 2.57
CA VAL A 13 -9.06 11.07 1.85
C VAL A 13 -7.86 10.12 1.97
N VAL A 14 -6.68 10.64 2.25
CA VAL A 14 -5.44 9.85 2.39
C VAL A 14 -5.16 9.48 3.85
N CYS A 15 -5.63 10.30 4.81
CA CYS A 15 -5.44 10.04 6.25
C CYS A 15 -6.41 9.03 6.87
N VAL A 16 -7.22 8.28 6.10
CA VAL A 16 -8.14 7.25 6.64
C VAL A 16 -7.50 5.87 6.72
N CYS A 17 -6.20 5.74 6.57
CA CYS A 17 -5.46 4.54 6.97
C CYS A 17 -4.90 4.68 8.39
N ASP A 18 -5.72 5.08 9.36
CA ASP A 18 -5.43 4.87 10.76
C ASP A 18 -5.80 3.41 11.11
N PRO A 19 -4.85 2.53 11.48
CA PRO A 19 -5.11 1.11 11.73
C PRO A 19 -6.07 0.82 12.89
N TYR A 20 -6.62 1.84 13.54
CA TYR A 20 -7.54 1.70 14.68
C TYR A 20 -8.94 2.27 14.43
N SER A 21 -9.31 2.68 13.22
CA SER A 21 -10.64 3.24 12.95
C SER A 21 -11.29 2.65 11.70
N CYS A 22 -11.54 1.33 11.71
CA CYS A 22 -12.51 0.70 10.83
C CYS A 22 -13.92 0.98 11.35
N VAL A 23 -14.46 2.17 11.10
CA VAL A 23 -15.91 2.38 11.18
C VAL A 23 -16.50 2.06 9.82
N ALA A 24 -17.17 0.91 9.75
CA ALA A 24 -17.94 0.49 8.59
C ALA A 24 -19.07 1.51 8.31
N PHE A 25 -18.98 2.21 7.21
CA PHE A 25 -20.14 2.90 6.66
C PHE A 25 -21.01 1.88 5.90
N ALA A 26 -22.06 1.40 6.58
CA ALA A 26 -23.14 0.69 5.95
C ALA A 26 -24.02 1.69 5.15
N PRO A 27 -24.41 1.38 3.91
CA PRO A 27 -25.42 2.18 3.24
C PRO A 27 -26.80 1.83 3.79
N SER A 28 -27.36 2.73 4.59
CA SER A 28 -28.78 2.69 4.94
C SER A 28 -29.57 3.40 3.85
N ALA A 29 -30.34 2.64 3.08
CA ALA A 29 -31.52 3.14 2.38
C ALA A 29 -32.49 1.98 2.13
N ALA A 30 -33.31 1.70 3.13
CA ALA A 30 -34.56 0.99 2.91
C ALA A 30 -35.57 2.01 2.39
N VAL A 31 -36.00 1.88 1.14
CA VAL A 31 -37.19 2.55 0.62
C VAL A 31 -38.27 1.51 0.34
N ALA A 32 -39.42 1.72 0.99
CA ALA A 32 -40.58 0.88 0.95
C ALA A 32 -41.18 0.75 -0.47
N LEU A 33 -41.59 -0.47 -0.79
CA LEU A 33 -42.40 -0.81 -1.95
C LEU A 33 -43.83 -0.31 -1.77
N THR A 34 -44.33 0.49 -2.71
CA THR A 34 -45.74 0.59 -2.98
C THR A 34 -46.03 0.21 -4.43
N HIS A 35 -46.96 -0.73 -4.57
CA HIS A 35 -47.53 -1.19 -5.84
C HIS A 35 -48.26 -0.07 -6.57
N ASN A 36 -48.12 0.05 -7.91
CA ASN A 36 -49.16 -0.14 -8.89
C ASN A 36 -48.80 0.23 -10.33
N ASN A 37 -48.96 -0.77 -11.18
CA ASN A 37 -49.54 -0.84 -12.55
C ASN A 37 -48.74 -0.35 -13.80
N PRO A 38 -48.90 -1.10 -14.88
CA PRO A 38 -47.94 -1.10 -16.00
C PRO A 38 -48.44 -0.26 -17.19
N ARG A 39 -47.55 0.48 -17.83
CA ARG A 39 -47.63 0.79 -19.29
C ARG A 39 -46.37 1.51 -19.77
N SER A 40 -45.90 1.02 -20.91
CA SER A 40 -44.96 1.67 -21.82
C SER A 40 -43.46 1.46 -21.52
N VAL A 41 -42.96 0.38 -22.08
CA VAL A 41 -41.51 0.17 -22.29
C VAL A 41 -41.03 1.18 -23.34
N LYS A 42 -40.37 2.25 -22.86
CA LYS A 42 -39.45 3.00 -23.69
C LYS A 42 -38.05 2.49 -23.30
N THR A 43 -37.44 1.80 -24.24
CA THR A 43 -36.00 1.43 -24.17
C THR A 43 -35.18 2.71 -24.04
N LEU A 44 -34.84 3.10 -22.80
CA LEU A 44 -33.79 4.09 -22.57
C LEU A 44 -32.46 3.37 -22.74
N SER A 45 -31.76 3.74 -23.81
CA SER A 45 -30.36 3.40 -24.04
C SER A 45 -29.54 3.80 -22.82
N MET A 46 -29.00 2.80 -22.09
CA MET A 46 -28.04 2.95 -21.00
C MET A 46 -26.64 3.27 -21.58
N ALA A 47 -26.47 4.42 -22.21
CA ALA A 47 -25.22 4.87 -22.78
C ALA A 47 -24.70 6.15 -22.10
N GLY A 48 -24.73 6.22 -20.78
CA GLY A 48 -24.35 7.45 -20.08
C GLY A 48 -23.63 7.31 -18.75
N SER A 49 -23.51 6.09 -18.18
CA SER A 49 -22.91 5.97 -16.84
C SER A 49 -21.47 5.48 -16.80
N SER A 50 -20.94 4.89 -17.89
CA SER A 50 -19.58 4.34 -17.91
C SER A 50 -18.50 5.44 -18.02
N SER A 51 -18.75 6.52 -18.75
CA SER A 51 -17.73 7.56 -18.97
C SER A 51 -17.46 8.45 -17.74
N ALA A 52 -18.45 8.65 -16.88
CA ALA A 52 -18.31 9.46 -15.66
C ALA A 52 -17.55 8.72 -14.55
N THR A 53 -17.63 7.38 -14.51
CA THR A 53 -16.89 6.53 -13.59
C THR A 53 -15.41 6.43 -14.00
N GLU A 54 -15.11 6.32 -15.26
CA GLU A 54 -13.74 6.26 -15.79
C GLU A 54 -12.92 7.55 -15.59
N THR A 55 -13.57 8.66 -15.25
CA THR A 55 -12.91 9.95 -15.06
C THR A 55 -12.70 10.34 -13.59
N ASN A 56 -13.34 9.66 -12.63
CA ASN A 56 -13.21 9.99 -11.22
C ASN A 56 -11.91 9.42 -10.62
N PRO A 57 -10.92 10.24 -10.23
CA PRO A 57 -9.64 9.77 -9.73
C PRO A 57 -9.75 8.88 -8.49
N ARG A 58 -10.75 9.10 -7.62
CA ARG A 58 -10.94 8.28 -6.41
C ARG A 58 -11.39 6.86 -6.76
N ILE A 59 -12.26 6.72 -7.74
CA ILE A 59 -12.72 5.41 -8.22
C ILE A 59 -11.53 4.69 -8.86
N LEU A 60 -10.75 5.38 -9.70
CA LEU A 60 -9.57 4.82 -10.34
C LEU A 60 -8.52 4.34 -9.34
N VAL A 61 -8.29 5.10 -8.25
CA VAL A 61 -7.40 4.67 -7.16
C VAL A 61 -7.95 3.39 -6.49
N SER A 62 -9.24 3.35 -6.18
CA SER A 62 -9.87 2.16 -5.59
C SER A 62 -9.75 0.94 -6.51
N GLU A 63 -10.03 1.11 -7.80
CA GLU A 63 -9.87 0.05 -8.81
C GLU A 63 -8.42 -0.42 -8.93
N GLY A 64 -7.45 0.50 -8.87
CA GLY A 64 -6.03 0.17 -8.85
C GLY A 64 -5.66 -0.70 -7.64
N MET A 65 -6.13 -0.33 -6.46
CA MET A 65 -5.94 -1.12 -5.24
C MET A 65 -6.57 -2.51 -5.33
N ASP A 66 -7.77 -2.62 -5.91
CA ASP A 66 -8.48 -3.89 -6.04
C ASP A 66 -7.80 -4.82 -7.07
N ARG A 67 -7.34 -4.27 -8.18
CA ARG A 67 -6.55 -5.01 -9.17
C ARG A 67 -5.26 -5.54 -8.57
N PHE A 68 -4.55 -4.73 -7.80
CA PHE A 68 -3.36 -5.17 -7.08
C PHE A 68 -3.67 -6.36 -6.15
N ARG A 69 -4.73 -6.30 -5.34
CA ARG A 69 -5.15 -7.40 -4.46
C ARG A 69 -5.42 -8.70 -5.20
N LEU A 70 -5.84 -8.61 -6.46
CA LEU A 70 -6.04 -9.77 -7.34
C LEU A 70 -4.72 -10.26 -7.98
N GLY A 71 -3.62 -9.52 -7.84
CA GLY A 71 -2.33 -9.79 -8.46
C GLY A 71 -2.22 -9.28 -9.89
N ASP A 72 -3.19 -8.47 -10.35
CA ASP A 72 -3.15 -7.77 -11.64
C ASP A 72 -2.35 -6.46 -11.45
N VAL A 73 -1.03 -6.60 -11.41
CA VAL A 73 -0.10 -5.51 -11.11
C VAL A 73 -0.10 -4.47 -12.23
N ASP A 74 -0.04 -4.91 -13.48
CA ASP A 74 -0.02 -3.99 -14.63
C ASP A 74 -1.33 -3.21 -14.73
N GLY A 75 -2.47 -3.89 -14.60
CA GLY A 75 -3.77 -3.23 -14.57
C GLY A 75 -3.95 -2.29 -13.37
N SER A 76 -3.29 -2.58 -12.23
CA SER A 76 -3.22 -1.67 -11.08
C SER A 76 -2.49 -0.38 -11.44
N ILE A 77 -1.31 -0.47 -12.05
CA ILE A 77 -0.53 0.68 -12.51
C ILE A 77 -1.33 1.53 -13.48
N GLU A 78 -1.96 0.91 -14.48
CA GLU A 78 -2.80 1.62 -15.46
C GLU A 78 -3.89 2.48 -14.79
N ARG A 79 -4.53 1.98 -13.73
CA ARG A 79 -5.57 2.71 -13.01
C ARG A 79 -5.00 3.90 -12.22
N PHE A 80 -3.87 3.73 -11.58
CA PHE A 80 -3.19 4.83 -10.89
C PHE A 80 -2.69 5.89 -11.87
N ASP A 81 -2.13 5.51 -13.02
CA ASP A 81 -1.67 6.43 -14.06
C ASP A 81 -2.84 7.23 -14.65
N LEU A 82 -4.00 6.60 -14.83
CA LEU A 82 -5.20 7.29 -15.28
C LEU A 82 -5.75 8.24 -14.19
N ALA A 83 -5.66 7.87 -12.91
CA ALA A 83 -6.03 8.75 -11.81
C ALA A 83 -5.14 10.00 -11.78
N GLU A 84 -3.83 9.85 -11.93
CA GLU A 84 -2.88 10.95 -12.02
C GLU A 84 -3.13 11.85 -13.24
N LYS A 85 -3.36 11.25 -14.40
CA LYS A 85 -3.71 11.98 -15.63
C LYS A 85 -4.94 12.88 -15.44
N ASN A 86 -5.96 12.38 -14.73
CA ASN A 86 -7.19 13.12 -14.48
C ASN A 86 -7.07 14.13 -13.33
N LEU A 87 -6.13 13.92 -12.40
CA LEU A 87 -5.85 14.80 -11.27
C LEU A 87 -4.34 14.77 -10.94
N PRO A 88 -3.50 15.58 -11.62
CA PRO A 88 -2.04 15.53 -11.42
C PRO A 88 -1.59 15.77 -9.96
N ASN A 89 -2.34 16.53 -9.19
CA ASN A 89 -2.01 16.79 -7.79
C ASN A 89 -2.22 15.59 -6.86
N ILE A 90 -2.74 14.46 -7.35
CA ILE A 90 -2.88 13.22 -6.57
C ILE A 90 -1.58 12.43 -6.46
N THR A 91 -0.61 12.69 -7.34
CA THR A 91 0.67 11.96 -7.42
C THR A 91 1.33 11.70 -6.07
N PRO A 92 1.45 12.71 -5.16
CA PRO A 92 2.10 12.51 -3.87
C PRO A 92 1.32 11.64 -2.87
N TYR A 93 0.21 11.07 -3.27
CA TYR A 93 -0.68 10.26 -2.44
C TYR A 93 -0.93 8.86 -3.05
N LEU A 94 -0.15 8.48 -4.08
CA LEU A 94 -0.28 7.21 -4.79
C LEU A 94 0.76 6.17 -4.33
N TRP A 95 1.03 6.07 -3.01
CA TRP A 95 1.99 5.10 -2.46
C TRP A 95 1.67 3.65 -2.89
N GLN A 96 0.40 3.31 -3.09
CA GLN A 96 0.00 1.99 -3.60
C GLN A 96 0.51 1.75 -5.03
N ARG A 97 0.67 2.81 -5.85
CA ARG A 97 1.32 2.70 -7.16
C ARG A 97 2.80 2.35 -7.00
N GLY A 98 3.47 2.90 -5.99
CA GLY A 98 4.84 2.53 -5.64
C GLY A 98 4.99 1.05 -5.34
N LEU A 99 4.04 0.47 -4.58
CA LEU A 99 3.98 -0.98 -4.35
C LEU A 99 3.80 -1.75 -5.68
N SER A 100 2.87 -1.31 -6.52
CA SER A 100 2.64 -1.96 -7.81
C SER A 100 3.89 -1.91 -8.70
N TYR A 101 4.63 -0.80 -8.71
CA TYR A 101 5.91 -0.71 -9.40
C TYR A 101 6.96 -1.69 -8.85
N TYR A 102 7.05 -1.85 -7.51
CA TYR A 102 7.95 -2.84 -6.91
C TYR A 102 7.66 -4.26 -7.42
N TYR A 103 6.39 -4.65 -7.45
CA TYR A 103 5.98 -5.99 -7.88
C TYR A 103 6.00 -6.19 -9.41
N ALA A 104 6.06 -5.12 -10.19
CA ALA A 104 6.32 -5.14 -11.63
C ALA A 104 7.82 -5.13 -11.96
N ASP A 105 8.71 -5.25 -10.96
CA ASP A 105 10.17 -5.11 -11.05
C ASP A 105 10.60 -3.74 -11.65
N ARG A 106 9.74 -2.72 -11.55
CA ARG A 106 9.99 -1.32 -11.93
C ARG A 106 10.50 -0.53 -10.73
N PHE A 107 11.64 -0.97 -10.19
CA PHE A 107 12.17 -0.46 -8.91
C PHE A 107 12.53 1.02 -8.94
N LYS A 108 12.97 1.54 -10.09
CA LYS A 108 13.28 2.97 -10.23
C LYS A 108 12.03 3.82 -10.05
N GLU A 109 10.96 3.50 -10.75
CA GLU A 109 9.68 4.22 -10.66
C GLU A 109 9.06 4.05 -9.27
N GLY A 110 9.19 2.88 -8.66
CA GLY A 110 8.76 2.65 -7.28
C GLY A 110 9.48 3.56 -6.30
N SER A 111 10.81 3.62 -6.37
CA SER A 111 11.64 4.52 -5.55
C SER A 111 11.28 5.99 -5.76
N GLU A 112 11.05 6.43 -7.00
CA GLU A 112 10.65 7.80 -7.32
C GLU A 112 9.27 8.12 -6.72
N GLN A 113 8.30 7.20 -6.82
CA GLN A 113 6.98 7.37 -6.22
C GLN A 113 7.06 7.54 -4.70
N PHE A 114 7.76 6.64 -3.99
CA PHE A 114 7.88 6.74 -2.53
C PHE A 114 8.58 8.02 -2.08
N LYS A 115 9.57 8.51 -2.82
CA LYS A 115 10.20 9.81 -2.52
C LYS A 115 9.26 10.99 -2.66
N ILE A 116 8.38 10.95 -3.67
CA ILE A 116 7.35 11.98 -3.85
C ILE A 116 6.37 11.94 -2.67
N ASP A 117 5.91 10.75 -2.26
CA ASP A 117 4.98 10.58 -1.16
C ASP A 117 5.59 11.08 0.17
N VAL A 118 6.83 10.69 0.48
CA VAL A 118 7.56 11.16 1.68
C VAL A 118 7.73 12.68 1.68
N SER A 119 7.82 13.33 0.52
CA SER A 119 7.94 14.80 0.45
C SER A 119 6.74 15.55 1.03
N VAL A 120 5.56 14.94 1.03
CA VAL A 120 4.31 15.49 1.59
C VAL A 120 3.92 14.82 2.91
N ASN A 121 4.39 13.59 3.16
CA ASN A 121 4.18 12.84 4.40
C ASN A 121 5.51 12.38 5.02
N PRO A 122 6.36 13.30 5.52
CA PRO A 122 7.73 12.99 5.92
C PRO A 122 7.83 12.15 7.20
N LEU A 123 6.71 11.78 7.83
CA LEU A 123 6.67 10.92 9.00
C LEU A 123 6.32 9.47 8.66
N ASP A 124 6.05 9.16 7.39
CA ASP A 124 5.72 7.81 6.98
C ASP A 124 6.98 6.95 6.86
N THR A 125 7.08 6.02 7.78
CA THR A 125 8.23 5.12 7.89
C THR A 125 8.15 4.01 6.84
N GLU A 126 6.94 3.58 6.47
CA GLU A 126 6.75 2.49 5.50
C GLU A 126 7.21 2.90 4.11
N GLU A 127 6.87 4.11 3.67
CA GLU A 127 7.29 4.62 2.36
C GLU A 127 8.82 4.74 2.26
N VAL A 128 9.48 5.14 3.35
CA VAL A 128 10.95 5.14 3.42
C VAL A 128 11.53 3.73 3.30
N VAL A 129 10.92 2.76 3.97
CA VAL A 129 11.35 1.34 3.92
C VAL A 129 11.17 0.77 2.52
N TRP A 130 10.07 1.07 1.85
CA TRP A 130 9.81 0.64 0.48
C TRP A 130 10.74 1.28 -0.55
N ASP A 131 11.09 2.57 -0.38
CA ASP A 131 12.12 3.20 -1.21
C ASP A 131 13.46 2.47 -1.07
N ILE A 132 13.88 2.15 0.15
CA ILE A 132 15.12 1.41 0.40
C ILE A 132 15.05 0.01 -0.24
N ALA A 133 13.91 -0.68 -0.13
CA ALA A 133 13.72 -1.99 -0.77
C ALA A 133 13.89 -1.89 -2.30
N CYS A 134 13.29 -0.90 -2.94
CA CYS A 134 13.48 -0.64 -4.37
C CYS A 134 14.96 -0.42 -4.72
N GLN A 135 15.65 0.42 -3.94
CA GLN A 135 17.07 0.73 -4.17
C GLN A 135 17.97 -0.49 -3.96
N LEU A 136 17.68 -1.33 -2.95
CA LEU A 136 18.42 -2.59 -2.74
C LEU A 136 18.29 -3.51 -3.96
N ARG A 137 17.09 -3.63 -4.52
CA ARG A 137 16.86 -4.42 -5.76
C ARG A 137 17.67 -3.88 -6.94
N MET A 138 17.75 -2.56 -7.10
CA MET A 138 18.58 -1.92 -8.15
C MET A 138 20.09 -2.09 -7.92
N ASN A 139 20.52 -2.24 -6.67
CA ASN A 139 21.93 -2.32 -6.28
C ASN A 139 22.38 -3.76 -5.90
N ASN A 140 21.68 -4.78 -6.38
CA ASN A 140 21.99 -6.20 -6.10
C ASN A 140 22.12 -6.52 -4.60
N GLY A 141 21.30 -5.89 -3.77
CA GLY A 141 21.25 -6.09 -2.33
C GLY A 141 22.33 -5.31 -1.53
N ASP A 142 23.12 -4.50 -2.19
CA ASP A 142 24.17 -3.70 -1.52
C ASP A 142 23.59 -2.44 -0.88
N LEU A 143 23.55 -2.43 0.46
CA LEU A 143 23.04 -1.33 1.27
C LEU A 143 23.99 -0.11 1.29
N THR A 144 25.27 -0.27 0.93
CA THR A 144 26.25 0.82 0.98
C THR A 144 25.98 1.90 -0.07
N ASN A 145 25.38 1.51 -1.19
CA ASN A 145 25.05 2.40 -2.31
C ASN A 145 23.61 2.90 -2.31
N VAL A 146 22.87 2.69 -1.21
CA VAL A 146 21.48 3.12 -1.07
C VAL A 146 21.40 4.54 -0.52
N MET A 147 20.69 5.41 -1.22
CA MET A 147 20.37 6.76 -0.74
C MET A 147 19.20 6.70 0.24
N LYS A 148 19.48 6.83 1.52
CA LYS A 148 18.49 6.63 2.59
C LYS A 148 17.81 7.94 2.97
N MET A 149 16.52 8.06 2.69
CA MET A 149 15.71 9.11 3.29
C MET A 149 15.68 8.97 4.80
N SER A 150 15.49 10.07 5.52
CA SER A 150 15.45 10.08 6.98
C SER A 150 14.19 10.76 7.47
N LEU A 151 13.61 10.22 8.53
CA LEU A 151 12.58 10.93 9.28
C LEU A 151 13.10 12.28 9.77
N PRO A 152 12.26 13.29 9.91
CA PRO A 152 12.64 14.58 10.50
C PRO A 152 13.29 14.40 11.87
N LYS A 153 14.29 15.24 12.18
CA LYS A 153 15.08 15.14 13.42
C LYS A 153 14.20 15.03 14.67
N GLY A 154 14.46 14.03 15.49
CA GLY A 154 13.73 13.79 16.73
C GLY A 154 12.34 13.14 16.56
N LYS A 155 11.96 12.80 15.33
CA LYS A 155 10.71 12.06 15.06
C LYS A 155 10.97 10.56 14.98
N LYS A 156 9.99 9.78 15.42
CA LYS A 156 9.98 8.31 15.37
C LYS A 156 8.57 7.85 15.05
N ASP A 157 8.45 6.69 14.41
CA ASP A 157 7.17 6.02 14.27
C ASP A 157 6.62 5.65 15.65
N ARG A 158 5.30 5.78 15.84
CA ARG A 158 4.63 5.42 17.09
C ARG A 158 4.56 3.91 17.27
N ARG A 159 4.56 3.15 16.19
CA ARG A 159 4.58 1.69 16.18
C ARG A 159 6.01 1.23 16.44
N LYS A 160 6.24 0.57 17.60
CA LYS A 160 7.59 0.11 17.98
C LYS A 160 8.19 -0.83 16.93
N ILE A 161 7.37 -1.72 16.35
CA ILE A 161 7.82 -2.64 15.32
C ILE A 161 8.36 -1.90 14.10
N MET A 162 7.70 -0.81 13.66
CA MET A 162 8.15 -0.01 12.52
C MET A 162 9.47 0.71 12.80
N ALA A 163 9.74 1.10 14.04
CA ALA A 163 11.04 1.67 14.40
C ALA A 163 12.18 0.65 14.23
N THR A 164 11.94 -0.63 14.57
CA THR A 164 12.92 -1.71 14.36
C THR A 164 13.09 -2.02 12.88
N ILE A 165 11.99 -2.12 12.12
CA ILE A 165 12.00 -2.30 10.66
C ILE A 165 12.80 -1.18 9.98
N TYR A 166 12.50 0.07 10.31
CA TYR A 166 13.18 1.24 9.77
C TYR A 166 14.70 1.20 10.06
N SER A 167 15.10 0.84 11.30
CA SER A 167 16.50 0.72 11.68
C SER A 167 17.20 -0.40 10.90
N LEU A 168 16.55 -1.55 10.69
CA LEU A 168 17.09 -2.67 9.90
C LEU A 168 17.35 -2.26 8.44
N PHE A 169 16.34 -1.71 7.76
CA PHE A 169 16.47 -1.33 6.34
C PHE A 169 17.51 -0.23 6.13
N ARG A 170 17.68 0.65 7.10
CA ARG A 170 18.70 1.68 7.02
C ARG A 170 20.12 1.21 7.40
N GLY A 171 20.25 0.03 8.02
CA GLY A 171 21.50 -0.43 8.59
C GLY A 171 21.94 0.40 9.81
N ASP A 172 20.98 0.95 10.56
CA ASP A 172 21.22 1.82 11.71
C ASP A 172 21.25 1.04 13.05
N GLY A 173 21.68 -0.23 13.01
CA GLY A 173 22.01 -1.03 14.19
C GLY A 173 21.03 -2.16 14.53
N ALA A 174 19.78 -2.17 14.05
CA ALA A 174 18.92 -3.33 14.22
C ALA A 174 19.33 -4.47 13.28
N SER A 175 19.28 -5.70 13.78
CA SER A 175 19.50 -6.93 13.02
C SER A 175 18.20 -7.64 12.65
N GLU A 176 18.28 -8.63 11.74
CA GLU A 176 17.15 -9.53 11.44
C GLU A 176 16.63 -10.23 12.70
N HIS A 177 17.55 -10.61 13.59
CA HIS A 177 17.23 -11.24 14.87
C HIS A 177 16.44 -10.29 15.79
N ASP A 178 16.84 -9.02 15.89
CA ASP A 178 16.14 -8.03 16.71
C ASP A 178 14.71 -7.82 16.23
N LEU A 179 14.51 -7.79 14.90
CA LEU A 179 13.17 -7.65 14.32
C LEU A 179 12.32 -8.90 14.59
N LEU A 180 12.88 -10.10 14.49
CA LEU A 180 12.18 -11.35 14.79
C LEU A 180 11.74 -11.39 16.26
N VAL A 181 12.63 -11.07 17.20
CA VAL A 181 12.33 -11.01 18.63
C VAL A 181 11.26 -9.96 18.94
N ALA A 182 11.36 -8.79 18.30
CA ALA A 182 10.35 -7.73 18.48
C ALA A 182 8.94 -8.18 18.03
N GLY A 183 8.84 -8.91 16.92
CA GLY A 183 7.58 -9.49 16.45
C GLY A 183 7.03 -10.55 17.41
N GLN A 184 7.87 -11.48 17.85
CA GLN A 184 7.47 -12.58 18.75
C GLN A 184 7.02 -12.09 20.13
N SER A 185 7.58 -11.00 20.62
CA SER A 185 7.24 -10.40 21.90
C SER A 185 6.14 -9.33 21.84
N GLY A 186 5.69 -9.00 20.64
CA GLY A 186 4.73 -7.94 20.38
C GLY A 186 3.28 -8.42 20.27
N SER A 187 2.46 -7.62 19.61
CA SER A 187 1.07 -7.95 19.27
C SER A 187 0.98 -8.87 18.05
N LYS A 188 -0.22 -9.38 17.74
CA LYS A 188 -0.47 -10.19 16.52
C LYS A 188 -0.12 -9.43 15.22
N SER A 189 -0.32 -8.12 15.21
CA SER A 189 0.13 -7.30 14.08
C SER A 189 1.66 -7.17 14.06
N ASP A 190 2.33 -7.03 15.20
CA ASP A 190 3.79 -6.96 15.23
C ASP A 190 4.44 -8.25 14.74
N GLU A 191 3.86 -9.42 15.08
CA GLU A 191 4.29 -10.71 14.54
C GLU A 191 4.19 -10.73 13.00
N PHE A 192 3.05 -10.31 12.45
CA PHE A 192 2.85 -10.23 11.00
C PHE A 192 3.86 -9.27 10.36
N TYR A 193 3.94 -8.03 10.86
CA TYR A 193 4.80 -7.00 10.29
C TYR A 193 6.28 -7.38 10.34
N SER A 194 6.74 -8.01 11.43
CA SER A 194 8.12 -8.48 11.53
C SER A 194 8.46 -9.52 10.47
N LEU A 195 7.63 -10.53 10.29
CA LEU A 195 7.84 -11.58 9.30
C LEU A 195 7.73 -11.04 7.87
N TYR A 196 6.74 -10.19 7.61
CA TYR A 196 6.54 -9.58 6.29
C TYR A 196 7.74 -8.74 5.86
N TYR A 197 8.20 -7.84 6.72
CA TYR A 197 9.34 -6.99 6.40
C TYR A 197 10.69 -7.71 6.44
N LEU A 198 10.84 -8.77 7.23
CA LEU A 198 12.00 -9.68 7.11
C LEU A 198 12.02 -10.33 5.72
N GLY A 199 10.88 -10.82 5.26
CA GLY A 199 10.77 -11.40 3.93
C GLY A 199 11.10 -10.40 2.82
N LEU A 200 10.56 -9.19 2.90
CA LEU A 200 10.85 -8.11 1.96
C LEU A 200 12.35 -7.73 1.97
N TYR A 201 12.95 -7.63 3.16
CA TYR A 201 14.38 -7.31 3.31
C TYR A 201 15.27 -8.38 2.70
N CYS A 202 14.99 -9.64 3.00
CA CYS A 202 15.73 -10.77 2.43
C CYS A 202 15.57 -10.85 0.91
N GLU A 203 14.35 -10.63 0.37
CA GLU A 203 14.16 -10.57 -1.09
C GLU A 203 14.98 -9.43 -1.70
N ALA A 204 14.91 -8.24 -1.11
CA ALA A 204 15.66 -7.08 -1.61
C ALA A 204 17.18 -7.29 -1.59
N LYS A 205 17.68 -8.12 -0.70
CA LYS A 205 19.09 -8.56 -0.64
C LYS A 205 19.43 -9.75 -1.53
N GLY A 206 18.46 -10.35 -2.22
CA GLY A 206 18.67 -11.54 -3.05
C GLY A 206 18.68 -12.87 -2.27
N GLU A 207 18.32 -12.86 -0.99
CA GLU A 207 18.27 -14.05 -0.12
C GLU A 207 16.92 -14.79 -0.29
N THR A 208 16.62 -15.29 -1.49
CA THR A 208 15.30 -15.78 -1.92
C THR A 208 14.71 -16.84 -0.99
N SER A 209 15.51 -17.82 -0.53
CA SER A 209 15.00 -18.89 0.34
C SER A 209 14.52 -18.37 1.71
N LYS A 210 15.23 -17.39 2.28
CA LYS A 210 14.80 -16.74 3.52
C LYS A 210 13.56 -15.87 3.27
N ALA A 211 13.52 -15.15 2.15
CA ALA A 211 12.39 -14.33 1.77
C ALA A 211 11.11 -15.17 1.67
N GLU A 212 11.16 -16.30 0.94
CA GLU A 212 10.05 -17.25 0.85
C GLU A 212 9.60 -17.73 2.22
N MET A 213 10.55 -18.19 3.07
CA MET A 213 10.23 -18.68 4.40
C MET A 213 9.46 -17.65 5.23
N TYR A 214 9.97 -16.42 5.34
CA TYR A 214 9.35 -15.39 6.16
C TYR A 214 8.01 -14.91 5.58
N LEU A 215 7.90 -14.73 4.27
CA LEU A 215 6.66 -14.29 3.64
C LEU A 215 5.56 -15.34 3.74
N ARG A 216 5.87 -16.61 3.56
CA ARG A 216 4.90 -17.70 3.78
C ARG A 216 4.46 -17.76 5.25
N GLN A 217 5.38 -17.55 6.20
CA GLN A 217 5.01 -17.47 7.61
C GLN A 217 4.11 -16.27 7.89
N SER A 218 4.39 -15.10 7.34
CA SER A 218 3.61 -13.88 7.57
C SER A 218 2.13 -14.05 7.22
N ILE A 219 1.83 -14.65 6.06
CA ILE A 219 0.45 -14.89 5.62
C ILE A 219 -0.26 -15.98 6.44
N GLN A 220 0.49 -16.79 7.21
CA GLN A 220 -0.07 -17.82 8.11
C GLN A 220 -0.28 -17.31 9.54
N THR A 221 0.21 -16.13 9.91
CA THR A 221 -0.11 -15.52 11.21
C THR A 221 -1.61 -15.29 11.35
N GLU A 222 -2.09 -15.16 12.59
CA GLU A 222 -3.51 -14.82 12.81
C GLU A 222 -3.89 -13.49 12.15
N TYR A 223 -3.02 -12.49 12.26
CA TYR A 223 -3.24 -11.19 11.62
C TYR A 223 -3.19 -11.29 10.09
N GLY A 224 -2.22 -12.00 9.53
CA GLY A 224 -2.08 -12.20 8.07
C GLY A 224 -3.28 -12.89 7.44
N ARG A 225 -3.93 -13.83 8.17
CA ARG A 225 -5.13 -14.52 7.68
C ARG A 225 -6.40 -13.68 7.76
N ASN A 226 -6.58 -12.93 8.84
CA ASN A 226 -7.89 -12.41 9.25
C ASN A 226 -8.00 -10.88 9.14
N SER A 227 -6.90 -10.13 8.99
CA SER A 227 -6.94 -8.69 8.87
C SER A 227 -7.30 -8.22 7.47
N ASN A 228 -8.01 -7.09 7.38
CA ASN A 228 -8.26 -6.35 6.14
C ASN A 228 -7.19 -5.28 5.86
N ASP A 229 -6.11 -5.27 6.62
CA ASP A 229 -4.97 -4.39 6.40
C ASP A 229 -4.40 -4.58 4.98
N TYR A 230 -4.10 -3.48 4.30
CA TYR A 230 -3.58 -3.52 2.94
C TYR A 230 -2.26 -4.31 2.86
N MET A 231 -1.41 -4.23 3.89
CA MET A 231 -0.14 -4.95 3.92
C MET A 231 -0.33 -6.48 4.01
N THR A 232 -1.45 -6.97 4.56
CA THR A 232 -1.75 -8.42 4.50
C THR A 232 -2.12 -8.85 3.07
N ALA A 233 -2.77 -7.99 2.30
CA ALA A 233 -2.97 -8.23 0.87
C ALA A 233 -1.65 -8.20 0.10
N CYS A 234 -0.75 -7.24 0.40
CA CYS A 234 0.59 -7.17 -0.19
C CYS A 234 1.38 -8.47 0.05
N ALA A 235 1.37 -9.01 1.26
CA ALA A 235 2.06 -10.27 1.58
C ALA A 235 1.51 -11.45 0.76
N LYS A 236 0.18 -11.55 0.60
CA LYS A 236 -0.47 -12.59 -0.22
C LYS A 236 -0.13 -12.44 -1.70
N VAL A 237 -0.18 -11.21 -2.22
CA VAL A 237 0.19 -10.90 -3.60
C VAL A 237 1.67 -11.22 -3.84
N HIS A 238 2.54 -10.89 -2.89
CA HIS A 238 3.97 -11.22 -2.96
C HIS A 238 4.17 -12.72 -3.15
N CYS A 239 3.63 -13.54 -2.25
CA CYS A 239 3.75 -15.00 -2.35
C CYS A 239 3.18 -15.53 -3.67
N LYS A 240 2.03 -15.02 -4.12
CA LYS A 240 1.40 -15.40 -5.39
C LYS A 240 2.29 -15.09 -6.60
N LEU A 241 2.81 -13.87 -6.69
CA LEU A 241 3.61 -13.44 -7.84
C LEU A 241 4.98 -14.12 -7.92
N ARG A 242 5.54 -14.52 -6.78
CA ARG A 242 6.80 -15.28 -6.71
C ARG A 242 6.60 -16.81 -6.82
N GLY A 243 5.35 -17.28 -6.93
CA GLY A 243 5.04 -18.72 -7.03
C GLY A 243 5.28 -19.50 -5.74
N TRP A 244 5.16 -18.85 -4.59
CA TRP A 244 5.39 -19.45 -3.27
C TRP A 244 4.10 -19.97 -2.61
N VAL A 245 2.95 -19.79 -3.22
CA VAL A 245 1.62 -20.33 -2.81
C VAL A 245 0.83 -20.75 -4.03
#